data_c8a85713bc97e9b44477d8d1251a197e
#
_entry.id   c8a85713bc97e9b44477d8d1251a197e
#
_cell.length_a   1.000
_cell.length_b   1.000
_cell.length_c   1.000
_cell.angle_alpha   90.00
_cell.angle_beta   90.00
_cell.angle_gamma   90.00
#
_symmetry.space_group_name_H-M   'P 1'
#
loop_
_entity.id
_entity.type
_entity.pdbx_description
1 polymer ?
#
loop_
_entity_poly.entity_id
_entity_poly.type
_entity_poly.pdbx_seq_one_letter_code
_entity_poly.pdbx_strand_id
1 'polypeptide(L)'
;KQCISFYKYLKGDCDIIGGDVNQELLDQAELENVKLGSPFKVIPLDFDKRFPFDDQTFDLVSCCFAIYYASDIPFTIREMHRVLKPGGQIFTTGPMPDNKKVFYDIIREATGKEIPPMPGSSRYSTEIYDAIAQTFSKVESHIFENPLIFKQPGPFIAYTRASLSEDRRLWTSLFENSDEFEKMMQKILKVADERIKRDGELVMTKVVGGFIGTK
;
A
#
# COMPACT_ATOMS: atom_id res chain seq x y z
N LYS A 1 1.34 -5.38 11.65
CA LYS A 1 0.04 -6.08 11.37
C LYS A 1 0.27 -7.37 10.59
N GLN A 2 1.06 -7.36 9.52
CA GLN A 2 1.27 -8.51 8.62
C GLN A 2 1.87 -9.71 9.36
N CYS A 3 2.94 -9.54 10.14
CA CYS A 3 3.53 -10.62 10.95
C CYS A 3 2.50 -11.29 11.85
N ILE A 4 1.65 -10.49 12.51
CA ILE A 4 0.58 -11.01 13.37
C ILE A 4 -0.43 -11.83 12.57
N SER A 5 -0.79 -11.38 11.37
CA SER A 5 -1.72 -12.10 10.49
C SER A 5 -1.15 -13.44 10.04
N PHE A 6 0.12 -13.48 9.62
CA PHE A 6 0.79 -14.73 9.26
C PHE A 6 0.90 -15.68 10.45
N TYR A 7 1.35 -15.18 11.60
CA TYR A 7 1.46 -15.99 12.81
C TYR A 7 0.13 -16.66 13.19
N LYS A 8 -0.96 -15.89 13.19
CA LYS A 8 -2.30 -16.42 13.50
C LYS A 8 -2.80 -17.40 12.46
N TYR A 9 -2.60 -17.10 11.17
CA TYR A 9 -3.04 -17.96 10.07
C TYR A 9 -2.31 -19.30 10.07
N LEU A 10 -0.99 -19.29 10.31
CA LEU A 10 -0.15 -20.47 10.39
C LEU A 10 -0.16 -21.14 11.77
N LYS A 11 -1.02 -20.67 12.71
CA LYS A 11 -1.18 -21.24 14.07
C LYS A 11 0.14 -21.34 14.86
N GLY A 12 1.07 -20.43 14.61
CA GLY A 12 2.37 -20.39 15.26
C GLY A 12 3.43 -21.36 14.69
N ASP A 13 3.10 -22.13 13.66
CA ASP A 13 4.05 -23.03 12.98
C ASP A 13 4.87 -22.28 11.93
N CYS A 14 5.63 -21.28 12.36
CA CYS A 14 6.45 -20.46 11.48
C CYS A 14 7.43 -19.58 12.26
N ASP A 15 8.61 -19.37 11.68
CA ASP A 15 9.58 -18.36 12.12
C ASP A 15 9.36 -17.08 11.30
N ILE A 16 9.09 -15.96 11.96
CA ILE A 16 8.78 -14.69 11.30
C ILE A 16 9.80 -13.62 11.69
N ILE A 17 10.29 -12.89 10.69
CA ILE A 17 11.06 -11.66 10.88
C ILE A 17 10.30 -10.51 10.20
N GLY A 18 9.97 -9.48 10.97
CA GLY A 18 9.42 -8.22 10.47
C GLY A 18 10.51 -7.16 10.36
N GLY A 19 10.54 -6.44 9.25
CA GLY A 19 11.51 -5.38 9.01
C GLY A 19 10.85 -4.07 8.60
N ASP A 20 11.39 -2.95 9.06
CA ASP A 20 11.02 -1.59 8.65
C ASP A 20 12.23 -0.66 8.81
N VAL A 21 12.25 0.47 8.08
CA VAL A 21 13.27 1.52 8.28
C VAL A 21 12.89 2.50 9.39
N ASN A 22 11.61 2.59 9.72
CA ASN A 22 11.09 3.54 10.68
C ASN A 22 11.13 2.96 12.09
N GLN A 23 11.94 3.56 12.98
CA GLN A 23 12.11 3.09 14.35
C GLN A 23 10.81 3.12 15.15
N GLU A 24 9.94 4.13 14.97
CA GLU A 24 8.66 4.20 15.68
C GLU A 24 7.74 3.05 15.31
N LEU A 25 7.74 2.63 14.03
CA LEU A 25 6.96 1.47 13.58
C LEU A 25 7.54 0.16 14.10
N LEU A 26 8.87 0.05 14.21
CA LEU A 26 9.54 -1.09 14.84
C LEU A 26 9.19 -1.19 16.33
N ASP A 27 9.23 -0.08 17.06
CA ASP A 27 8.88 -0.02 18.48
C ASP A 27 7.41 -0.42 18.72
N GLN A 28 6.49 0.07 17.87
CA GLN A 28 5.09 -0.33 17.90
C GLN A 28 4.90 -1.81 17.59
N ALA A 29 5.64 -2.33 16.60
CA ALA A 29 5.59 -3.75 16.23
C ALA A 29 6.12 -4.63 17.38
N GLU A 30 7.19 -4.22 18.07
CA GLU A 30 7.74 -4.93 19.20
C GLU A 30 6.79 -4.92 20.40
N LEU A 31 6.13 -3.80 20.69
CA LEU A 31 5.09 -3.73 21.74
C LEU A 31 3.95 -4.73 21.50
N GLU A 32 3.49 -4.85 20.25
CA GLU A 32 2.46 -5.82 19.89
C GLU A 32 3.00 -7.28 19.92
N ASN A 33 4.26 -7.47 19.54
CA ASN A 33 4.94 -8.76 19.60
C ASN A 33 5.02 -9.27 21.04
N VAL A 34 5.42 -8.43 21.99
CA VAL A 34 5.50 -8.75 23.43
C VAL A 34 4.13 -9.18 23.98
N LYS A 35 3.05 -8.49 23.61
CA LYS A 35 1.67 -8.86 24.01
C LYS A 35 1.25 -10.25 23.56
N LEU A 36 1.87 -10.75 22.50
CA LEU A 36 1.61 -12.08 21.94
C LEU A 36 2.60 -13.15 22.45
N GLY A 37 3.52 -12.80 23.37
CA GLY A 37 4.56 -13.70 23.87
C GLY A 37 5.80 -13.75 23.00
N SER A 38 6.07 -12.71 22.22
CA SER A 38 7.24 -12.52 21.34
C SER A 38 7.43 -13.63 20.28
N PRO A 39 6.40 -13.97 19.51
CA PRO A 39 6.47 -15.06 18.53
C PRO A 39 7.27 -14.74 17.28
N PHE A 40 7.68 -13.50 17.06
CA PHE A 40 8.46 -13.10 15.87
C PHE A 40 9.56 -12.10 16.25
N LYS A 41 10.55 -11.95 15.35
CA LYS A 41 11.61 -10.95 15.49
C LYS A 41 11.25 -9.68 14.76
N VAL A 42 11.68 -8.53 15.29
CA VAL A 42 11.55 -7.22 14.63
C VAL A 42 12.95 -6.63 14.47
N ILE A 43 13.28 -6.19 13.25
CA ILE A 43 14.62 -5.66 12.94
C ILE A 43 14.53 -4.40 12.08
N PRO A 44 15.50 -3.47 12.19
CA PRO A 44 15.70 -2.44 11.17
C PRO A 44 16.06 -3.10 9.84
N LEU A 45 15.31 -2.77 8.79
CA LEU A 45 15.54 -3.29 7.44
C LEU A 45 15.25 -2.20 6.41
N ASP A 46 16.25 -1.88 5.61
CA ASP A 46 16.15 -0.98 4.47
C ASP A 46 16.18 -1.81 3.19
N PHE A 47 15.09 -1.82 2.44
CA PHE A 47 15.01 -2.62 1.22
C PHE A 47 15.81 -2.00 0.04
N ASP A 48 16.30 -0.77 0.16
CA ASP A 48 17.25 -0.17 -0.78
C ASP A 48 18.71 -0.59 -0.51
N LYS A 49 18.93 -1.46 0.49
CA LYS A 49 20.23 -2.03 0.84
C LYS A 49 20.21 -3.55 0.75
N ARG A 50 21.43 -4.12 0.69
CA ARG A 50 21.57 -5.58 0.81
C ARG A 50 20.95 -6.07 2.11
N PHE A 51 20.07 -7.07 2.02
CA PHE A 51 19.43 -7.65 3.19
C PHE A 51 20.45 -8.38 4.06
N PRO A 52 20.39 -8.22 5.40
CA PRO A 52 21.32 -8.82 6.36
C PRO A 52 21.04 -10.33 6.60
N PHE A 53 20.77 -11.04 5.51
CA PHE A 53 20.48 -12.47 5.53
C PHE A 53 21.31 -13.19 4.48
N ASP A 54 21.62 -14.45 4.76
CA ASP A 54 22.26 -15.33 3.81
C ASP A 54 21.35 -15.68 2.63
N ASP A 55 21.95 -16.17 1.56
CA ASP A 55 21.22 -16.69 0.42
C ASP A 55 20.35 -17.88 0.85
N GLN A 56 19.18 -18.03 0.23
CA GLN A 56 18.31 -19.19 0.43
C GLN A 56 17.88 -19.42 1.89
N THR A 57 17.56 -18.36 2.61
CA THR A 57 17.15 -18.40 4.02
C THR A 57 15.66 -18.64 4.20
N PHE A 58 14.82 -17.99 3.38
CA PHE A 58 13.37 -17.90 3.60
C PHE A 58 12.55 -18.75 2.63
N ASP A 59 11.43 -19.26 3.10
CA ASP A 59 10.42 -19.91 2.28
C ASP A 59 9.46 -18.89 1.66
N LEU A 60 9.23 -17.76 2.36
CA LEU A 60 8.39 -16.65 1.92
C LEU A 60 9.03 -15.31 2.27
N VAL A 61 9.06 -14.39 1.33
CA VAL A 61 9.37 -12.98 1.55
C VAL A 61 8.17 -12.14 1.13
N SER A 62 7.69 -11.24 1.96
CA SER A 62 6.54 -10.41 1.61
C SER A 62 6.79 -8.93 1.83
N CYS A 63 6.28 -8.10 0.90
CA CYS A 63 6.32 -6.65 0.99
C CYS A 63 4.98 -6.07 0.54
N CYS A 64 4.15 -5.67 1.50
CA CYS A 64 2.80 -5.20 1.24
C CYS A 64 2.70 -3.69 1.42
N PHE A 65 2.20 -2.99 0.39
CA PHE A 65 2.02 -1.53 0.38
C PHE A 65 3.29 -0.72 0.69
N ALA A 66 4.47 -1.21 0.32
CA ALA A 66 5.74 -0.54 0.59
C ALA A 66 6.72 -0.54 -0.58
N ILE A 67 6.81 -1.61 -1.38
CA ILE A 67 7.85 -1.82 -2.38
C ILE A 67 7.93 -0.70 -3.44
N TYR A 68 6.85 0.00 -3.71
CA TYR A 68 6.84 1.12 -4.67
C TYR A 68 7.54 2.38 -4.15
N TYR A 69 7.98 2.38 -2.90
CA TYR A 69 8.87 3.42 -2.35
C TYR A 69 10.35 3.11 -2.55
N ALA A 70 10.71 1.91 -3.04
CA ALA A 70 12.08 1.54 -3.32
C ALA A 70 12.71 2.50 -4.35
N SER A 71 13.96 2.88 -4.11
CA SER A 71 14.74 3.71 -5.02
C SER A 71 15.18 2.93 -6.27
N ASP A 72 15.53 1.65 -6.09
CA ASP A 72 15.87 0.69 -7.15
C ASP A 72 15.03 -0.58 -7.00
N ILE A 73 13.85 -0.58 -7.64
CA ILE A 73 12.93 -1.73 -7.59
C ILE A 73 13.58 -3.03 -8.10
N PRO A 74 14.30 -3.04 -9.24
CA PRO A 74 15.00 -4.25 -9.68
C PRO A 74 16.01 -4.78 -8.66
N PHE A 75 16.74 -3.92 -7.98
CA PHE A 75 17.67 -4.33 -6.91
C PHE A 75 16.90 -4.98 -5.75
N THR A 76 15.87 -4.34 -5.26
CA THR A 76 15.05 -4.85 -4.16
C THR A 76 14.45 -6.21 -4.48
N ILE A 77 13.92 -6.38 -5.70
CA ILE A 77 13.36 -7.67 -6.15
C ILE A 77 14.45 -8.75 -6.25
N ARG A 78 15.66 -8.42 -6.73
CA ARG A 78 16.78 -9.38 -6.76
C ARG A 78 17.22 -9.78 -5.35
N GLU A 79 17.23 -8.86 -4.37
CA GLU A 79 17.55 -9.19 -2.98
C GLU A 79 16.48 -10.10 -2.35
N MET A 80 15.19 -9.83 -2.61
CA MET A 80 14.10 -10.73 -2.20
C MET A 80 14.29 -12.13 -2.80
N HIS A 81 14.64 -12.22 -4.09
CA HIS A 81 14.92 -13.48 -4.76
C HIS A 81 16.16 -14.18 -4.17
N ARG A 82 17.25 -13.44 -3.90
CA ARG A 82 18.49 -13.99 -3.34
C ARG A 82 18.23 -14.73 -2.04
N VAL A 83 17.50 -14.11 -1.11
CA VAL A 83 17.25 -14.67 0.22
C VAL A 83 16.18 -15.76 0.25
N LEU A 84 15.45 -15.98 -0.85
CA LEU A 84 14.50 -17.08 -0.97
C LEU A 84 15.20 -18.41 -1.27
N LYS A 85 14.75 -19.48 -0.65
CA LYS A 85 15.10 -20.86 -0.99
C LYS A 85 14.63 -21.21 -2.40
N PRO A 86 15.22 -22.23 -3.06
CA PRO A 86 14.63 -22.80 -4.27
C PRO A 86 13.17 -23.23 -4.02
N GLY A 87 12.25 -22.82 -4.90
CA GLY A 87 10.81 -23.03 -4.74
C GLY A 87 10.13 -22.09 -3.74
N GLY A 88 10.88 -21.23 -3.07
CA GLY A 88 10.34 -20.18 -2.20
C GLY A 88 9.63 -19.08 -2.99
N GLN A 89 8.79 -18.31 -2.32
CA GLN A 89 7.90 -17.35 -2.96
C GLN A 89 8.10 -15.93 -2.44
N ILE A 90 7.94 -14.95 -3.33
CA ILE A 90 7.62 -13.60 -2.90
C ILE A 90 6.10 -13.39 -2.92
N PHE A 91 5.63 -12.51 -2.04
CA PHE A 91 4.28 -11.97 -2.05
C PHE A 91 4.33 -10.47 -1.89
N THR A 92 3.83 -9.74 -2.87
CA THR A 92 3.72 -8.27 -2.80
C THR A 92 2.28 -7.84 -2.98
N THR A 93 1.90 -6.73 -2.37
CA THR A 93 0.61 -6.06 -2.64
C THR A 93 0.80 -4.56 -2.80
N GLY A 94 -0.04 -3.96 -3.63
CA GLY A 94 -0.05 -2.52 -3.84
C GLY A 94 -1.31 -2.03 -4.55
N PRO A 95 -1.48 -0.71 -4.62
CA PRO A 95 -2.63 -0.12 -5.29
C PRO A 95 -2.48 -0.25 -6.81
N MET A 96 -3.55 -0.63 -7.49
CA MET A 96 -3.64 -0.67 -8.95
C MET A 96 -4.00 0.71 -9.52
N PRO A 97 -3.83 0.95 -10.83
CA PRO A 97 -4.12 2.25 -11.47
C PRO A 97 -5.52 2.79 -11.20
N ASP A 98 -6.54 1.92 -11.18
CA ASP A 98 -7.94 2.31 -10.92
C ASP A 98 -8.30 2.42 -9.43
N ASN A 99 -7.32 2.21 -8.54
CA ASN A 99 -7.54 2.34 -7.10
C ASN A 99 -8.05 3.74 -6.75
N LYS A 100 -9.22 3.81 -6.15
CA LYS A 100 -9.90 5.05 -5.75
C LYS A 100 -10.18 6.02 -6.92
N LYS A 101 -10.40 5.55 -8.12
CA LYS A 101 -10.61 6.41 -9.30
C LYS A 101 -11.68 7.48 -9.04
N VAL A 102 -12.83 7.12 -8.48
CA VAL A 102 -13.93 8.05 -8.18
C VAL A 102 -13.50 9.16 -7.19
N PHE A 103 -12.63 8.84 -6.23
CA PHE A 103 -12.06 9.84 -5.31
C PHE A 103 -11.28 10.93 -6.07
N TYR A 104 -10.42 10.54 -6.98
CA TYR A 104 -9.65 11.48 -7.79
C TYR A 104 -10.52 12.25 -8.78
N ASP A 105 -11.54 11.61 -9.37
CA ASP A 105 -12.49 12.26 -10.27
C ASP A 105 -13.27 13.39 -9.57
N ILE A 106 -13.72 13.15 -8.32
CA ILE A 106 -14.41 14.18 -7.51
C ILE A 106 -13.48 15.34 -7.18
N ILE A 107 -12.22 15.07 -6.84
CA ILE A 107 -11.26 16.14 -6.54
C ILE A 107 -10.98 16.98 -7.79
N ARG A 108 -10.78 16.35 -8.96
CA ARG A 108 -10.63 17.08 -10.24
C ARG A 108 -11.84 17.93 -10.58
N GLU A 109 -13.04 17.38 -10.45
CA GLU A 109 -14.29 18.11 -10.68
C GLU A 109 -14.46 19.30 -9.72
N ALA A 110 -14.15 19.12 -8.45
CA ALA A 110 -14.27 20.15 -7.43
C ALA A 110 -13.23 21.27 -7.54
N THR A 111 -12.03 20.95 -8.01
CA THR A 111 -10.90 21.89 -8.02
C THR A 111 -10.53 22.41 -9.40
N GLY A 112 -10.87 21.70 -10.47
CA GLY A 112 -10.38 21.96 -11.82
C GLY A 112 -8.88 21.69 -11.99
N LYS A 113 -8.22 21.07 -10.99
CA LYS A 113 -6.77 20.79 -11.01
C LYS A 113 -6.51 19.33 -11.38
N GLU A 114 -5.45 19.12 -12.16
CA GLU A 114 -4.95 17.77 -12.40
C GLU A 114 -4.31 17.19 -11.14
N ILE A 115 -4.52 15.91 -10.93
CA ILE A 115 -3.94 15.18 -9.81
C ILE A 115 -2.71 14.43 -10.32
N PRO A 116 -1.52 14.65 -9.71
CA PRO A 116 -0.33 13.92 -10.13
C PRO A 116 -0.51 12.42 -9.94
N PRO A 117 0.13 11.59 -10.78
CA PRO A 117 0.12 10.14 -10.60
C PRO A 117 0.62 9.76 -9.21
N MET A 118 -0.13 8.90 -8.52
CA MET A 118 0.28 8.41 -7.21
C MET A 118 1.39 7.37 -7.38
N PRO A 119 2.56 7.50 -6.73
CA PRO A 119 3.68 6.59 -6.92
C PRO A 119 3.32 5.12 -6.77
N GLY A 120 2.48 4.79 -5.78
CA GLY A 120 2.01 3.42 -5.57
C GLY A 120 1.30 2.86 -6.79
N SER A 121 0.24 3.50 -7.26
CA SER A 121 -0.57 2.98 -8.37
C SER A 121 0.12 3.10 -9.73
N SER A 122 1.04 4.06 -9.92
CA SER A 122 1.74 4.22 -11.19
C SER A 122 2.90 3.24 -11.37
N ARG A 123 3.56 2.80 -10.27
CA ARG A 123 4.74 1.92 -10.33
C ARG A 123 4.40 0.45 -10.08
N TYR A 124 3.33 0.16 -9.33
CA TYR A 124 3.08 -1.19 -8.84
C TYR A 124 2.71 -2.16 -9.97
N SER A 125 1.83 -1.75 -10.88
CA SER A 125 1.40 -2.57 -12.01
C SER A 125 2.35 -2.57 -13.23
N THR A 126 3.41 -1.78 -13.17
CA THR A 126 4.40 -1.64 -14.24
C THR A 126 5.77 -2.07 -13.75
N GLU A 127 6.58 -1.15 -13.21
CA GLU A 127 7.96 -1.40 -12.81
C GLU A 127 8.11 -2.61 -11.86
N ILE A 128 7.18 -2.75 -10.86
CA ILE A 128 7.27 -3.86 -9.91
C ILE A 128 6.86 -5.16 -10.55
N TYR A 129 5.77 -5.19 -11.32
CA TYR A 129 5.37 -6.38 -12.05
C TYR A 129 6.47 -6.86 -13.00
N ASP A 130 7.04 -5.94 -13.81
CA ASP A 130 8.09 -6.25 -14.77
C ASP A 130 9.34 -6.79 -14.09
N ALA A 131 9.76 -6.19 -12.97
CA ALA A 131 10.92 -6.66 -12.20
C ALA A 131 10.69 -8.07 -11.62
N ILE A 132 9.48 -8.36 -11.13
CA ILE A 132 9.11 -9.71 -10.68
C ILE A 132 9.11 -10.69 -11.85
N ALA A 133 8.49 -10.34 -12.98
CA ALA A 133 8.38 -11.20 -14.15
C ALA A 133 9.75 -11.51 -14.78
N GLN A 134 10.72 -10.60 -14.68
CA GLN A 134 12.09 -10.82 -15.14
C GLN A 134 12.95 -11.65 -14.19
N THR A 135 12.57 -11.73 -12.90
CA THR A 135 13.42 -12.33 -11.86
C THR A 135 12.93 -13.72 -11.44
N PHE A 136 11.62 -13.97 -11.48
CA PHE A 136 10.99 -15.19 -10.99
C PHE A 136 10.57 -16.10 -12.14
N SER A 137 10.66 -17.42 -11.92
CA SER A 137 10.35 -18.44 -12.94
C SER A 137 8.84 -18.54 -13.24
N LYS A 138 7.99 -18.22 -12.24
CA LYS A 138 6.53 -18.24 -12.36
C LYS A 138 5.99 -17.02 -11.63
N VAL A 139 5.03 -16.31 -12.25
CA VAL A 139 4.34 -15.16 -11.64
C VAL A 139 2.84 -15.34 -11.73
N GLU A 140 2.18 -15.14 -10.60
CA GLU A 140 0.72 -15.11 -10.51
C GLU A 140 0.28 -13.70 -10.10
N SER A 141 -0.79 -13.23 -10.73
CA SER A 141 -1.38 -11.91 -10.46
C SER A 141 -2.81 -12.07 -9.97
N HIS A 142 -3.13 -11.39 -8.88
CA HIS A 142 -4.46 -11.38 -8.29
C HIS A 142 -4.93 -9.94 -8.11
N ILE A 143 -6.20 -9.68 -8.43
CA ILE A 143 -6.81 -8.35 -8.25
C ILE A 143 -7.96 -8.48 -7.27
N PHE A 144 -7.97 -7.60 -6.28
CA PHE A 144 -9.01 -7.50 -5.27
C PHE A 144 -9.69 -6.15 -5.35
N GLU A 145 -11.00 -6.16 -5.46
CA GLU A 145 -11.83 -4.96 -5.43
C GLU A 145 -12.59 -4.89 -4.10
N ASN A 146 -12.49 -3.74 -3.46
CA ASN A 146 -13.20 -3.45 -2.21
C ASN A 146 -13.98 -2.14 -2.37
N PRO A 147 -15.28 -2.22 -2.69
CA PRO A 147 -16.12 -1.04 -2.83
C PRO A 147 -16.43 -0.42 -1.45
N LEU A 148 -16.17 0.85 -1.32
CA LEU A 148 -16.62 1.69 -0.21
C LEU A 148 -17.85 2.45 -0.66
N ILE A 149 -18.98 2.23 0.01
CA ILE A 149 -20.28 2.80 -0.34
C ILE A 149 -20.61 3.92 0.62
N PHE A 150 -20.85 5.10 0.10
CA PHE A 150 -21.22 6.29 0.87
C PHE A 150 -22.64 6.72 0.47
N LYS A 151 -23.59 6.59 1.40
CA LYS A 151 -24.99 7.02 1.24
C LYS A 151 -25.21 8.48 1.66
N GLN A 152 -24.19 9.07 2.28
CA GLN A 152 -24.17 10.47 2.72
C GLN A 152 -22.78 11.06 2.47
N PRO A 153 -22.66 12.36 2.21
CA PRO A 153 -21.37 12.96 1.89
C PRO A 153 -20.40 13.06 3.09
N GLY A 154 -20.91 13.14 4.33
CA GLY A 154 -20.09 13.30 5.54
C GLY A 154 -18.99 12.25 5.70
N PRO A 155 -19.29 10.94 5.66
CA PRO A 155 -18.28 9.88 5.73
C PRO A 155 -17.24 9.94 4.60
N PHE A 156 -17.65 10.30 3.38
CA PHE A 156 -16.72 10.49 2.26
C PHE A 156 -15.77 11.66 2.51
N ILE A 157 -16.28 12.76 3.06
CA ILE A 157 -15.47 13.94 3.43
C ILE A 157 -14.49 13.62 4.56
N ALA A 158 -14.90 12.88 5.57
CA ALA A 158 -14.01 12.42 6.64
C ALA A 158 -12.88 11.53 6.07
N TYR A 159 -13.21 10.59 5.18
CA TYR A 159 -12.24 9.79 4.47
C TYR A 159 -11.28 10.64 3.62
N THR A 160 -11.79 11.60 2.87
CA THR A 160 -11.01 12.52 2.04
C THR A 160 -10.01 13.31 2.88
N ARG A 161 -10.49 13.88 3.99
CA ARG A 161 -9.65 14.66 4.91
C ARG A 161 -8.52 13.84 5.49
N ALA A 162 -8.80 12.63 5.95
CA ALA A 162 -7.77 11.70 6.45
C ALA A 162 -6.74 11.35 5.34
N SER A 163 -7.20 10.98 4.15
CA SER A 163 -6.32 10.65 3.02
C SER A 163 -5.42 11.81 2.60
N LEU A 164 -5.92 13.05 2.59
CA LEU A 164 -5.13 14.23 2.25
C LEU A 164 -4.14 14.62 3.37
N SER A 165 -4.47 14.33 4.63
CA SER A 165 -3.58 14.57 5.76
C SER A 165 -2.39 13.60 5.78
N GLU A 166 -2.61 12.35 5.43
CA GLU A 166 -1.58 11.32 5.38
C GLU A 166 -0.59 11.56 4.23
N ASP A 167 -1.08 12.06 3.11
CA ASP A 167 -0.30 12.19 1.86
C ASP A 167 0.00 13.66 1.50
N ARG A 168 0.24 14.47 2.50
CA ARG A 168 0.44 15.91 2.39
C ARG A 168 1.50 16.33 1.36
N ARG A 169 2.54 15.52 1.16
CA ARG A 169 3.59 15.81 0.17
C ARG A 169 3.09 15.76 -1.28
N LEU A 170 2.16 14.86 -1.56
CA LEU A 170 1.59 14.68 -2.89
C LEU A 170 0.50 15.69 -3.18
N TRP A 171 -0.12 16.26 -2.16
CA TRP A 171 -1.25 17.16 -2.26
C TRP A 171 -0.92 18.64 -2.13
N THR A 172 0.36 18.99 -1.93
CA THR A 172 0.80 20.40 -1.89
C THR A 172 0.50 21.18 -3.17
N SER A 173 0.31 20.49 -4.30
CA SER A 173 -0.13 21.11 -5.54
C SER A 173 -1.61 21.53 -5.56
N LEU A 174 -2.41 21.03 -4.62
CA LEU A 174 -3.85 21.32 -4.56
C LEU A 174 -4.19 22.52 -3.68
N PHE A 175 -3.40 22.76 -2.64
CA PHE A 175 -3.62 23.86 -1.70
C PHE A 175 -2.31 24.31 -1.04
N GLU A 176 -2.19 25.60 -0.76
CA GLU A 176 -0.99 26.21 -0.18
C GLU A 176 -1.09 26.40 1.34
N ASN A 177 -2.31 26.56 1.85
CA ASN A 177 -2.58 26.86 3.26
C ASN A 177 -3.89 26.22 3.74
N SER A 178 -4.15 26.36 5.04
CA SER A 178 -5.33 25.77 5.69
C SER A 178 -6.66 26.34 5.17
N ASP A 179 -6.70 27.63 4.81
CA ASP A 179 -7.93 28.25 4.30
C ASP A 179 -8.28 27.73 2.91
N GLU A 180 -7.29 27.54 2.05
CA GLU A 180 -7.49 26.91 0.74
C GLU A 180 -7.90 25.45 0.86
N PHE A 181 -7.31 24.73 1.80
CA PHE A 181 -7.69 23.35 2.11
C PHE A 181 -9.17 23.28 2.49
N GLU A 182 -9.62 24.13 3.43
CA GLU A 182 -11.04 24.13 3.86
C GLU A 182 -11.98 24.53 2.71
N LYS A 183 -11.63 25.51 1.91
CA LYS A 183 -12.41 25.89 0.70
C LYS A 183 -12.49 24.74 -0.30
N MET A 184 -11.40 24.01 -0.50
CA MET A 184 -11.37 22.83 -1.35
C MET A 184 -12.27 21.73 -0.80
N MET A 185 -12.21 21.46 0.51
CA MET A 185 -13.06 20.48 1.18
C MET A 185 -14.55 20.79 1.03
N GLN A 186 -14.94 22.06 1.08
CA GLN A 186 -16.33 22.49 0.84
C GLN A 186 -16.77 22.23 -0.62
N LYS A 187 -15.89 22.46 -1.59
CA LYS A 187 -16.18 22.14 -3.00
C LYS A 187 -16.34 20.64 -3.21
N ILE A 188 -15.43 19.82 -2.62
CA ILE A 188 -15.51 18.36 -2.68
C ILE A 188 -16.80 17.85 -2.04
N LEU A 189 -17.20 18.42 -0.89
CA LEU A 189 -18.47 18.11 -0.24
C LEU A 189 -19.66 18.34 -1.17
N LYS A 190 -19.69 19.49 -1.84
CA LYS A 190 -20.76 19.84 -2.79
C LYS A 190 -20.84 18.82 -3.93
N VAL A 191 -19.74 18.52 -4.60
CA VAL A 191 -19.70 17.54 -5.69
C VAL A 191 -20.14 16.16 -5.22
N ALA A 192 -19.64 15.70 -4.06
CA ALA A 192 -20.03 14.41 -3.50
C ALA A 192 -21.53 14.34 -3.17
N ASP A 193 -22.10 15.40 -2.59
CA ASP A 193 -23.52 15.51 -2.27
C ASP A 193 -24.39 15.48 -3.54
N GLU A 194 -23.99 16.24 -4.58
CA GLU A 194 -24.68 16.27 -5.88
C GLU A 194 -24.69 14.89 -6.54
N ARG A 195 -23.55 14.18 -6.51
CA ARG A 195 -23.46 12.80 -7.06
C ARG A 195 -24.33 11.83 -6.27
N ILE A 196 -24.28 11.88 -4.92
CA ILE A 196 -25.13 11.01 -4.08
C ILE A 196 -26.62 11.29 -4.32
N LYS A 197 -27.03 12.56 -4.43
CA LYS A 197 -28.43 12.92 -4.73
C LYS A 197 -28.89 12.43 -6.11
N ARG A 198 -28.01 12.45 -7.09
CA ARG A 198 -28.30 11.98 -8.44
C ARG A 198 -28.38 10.45 -8.52
N ASP A 199 -27.41 9.76 -7.92
CA ASP A 199 -27.15 8.31 -8.14
C ASP A 199 -27.66 7.44 -6.97
N GLY A 200 -28.10 8.05 -5.86
CA GLY A 200 -28.56 7.40 -4.63
C GLY A 200 -27.42 7.05 -3.66
N GLU A 201 -26.22 6.83 -4.16
CA GLU A 201 -25.01 6.53 -3.39
C GLU A 201 -23.75 6.90 -4.18
N LEU A 202 -22.63 7.00 -3.47
CA LEU A 202 -21.30 7.17 -4.06
C LEU A 202 -20.48 5.91 -3.78
N VAL A 203 -20.09 5.19 -4.84
CA VAL A 203 -19.25 4.00 -4.74
C VAL A 203 -17.82 4.35 -5.12
N MET A 204 -16.89 4.12 -4.20
CA MET A 204 -15.45 4.30 -4.43
C MET A 204 -14.75 2.96 -4.23
N THR A 205 -14.29 2.34 -5.31
CA THR A 205 -13.61 1.05 -5.24
C THR A 205 -12.13 1.20 -4.93
N LYS A 206 -11.67 0.51 -3.88
CA LYS A 206 -10.24 0.26 -3.68
C LYS A 206 -9.84 -0.95 -4.52
N VAL A 207 -8.90 -0.75 -5.43
CA VAL A 207 -8.38 -1.82 -6.29
C VAL A 207 -6.95 -2.12 -5.87
N VAL A 208 -6.73 -3.32 -5.39
CA VAL A 208 -5.44 -3.80 -4.88
C VAL A 208 -4.97 -4.96 -5.73
N GLY A 209 -3.75 -4.87 -6.24
CA GLY A 209 -3.06 -5.99 -6.87
C GLY A 209 -2.24 -6.78 -5.85
N GLY A 210 -2.14 -8.07 -6.06
CA GLY A 210 -1.21 -8.96 -5.39
C GLY A 210 -0.41 -9.75 -6.42
N PHE A 211 0.92 -9.78 -6.30
CA PHE A 211 1.79 -10.57 -7.15
C PHE A 211 2.50 -11.62 -6.30
N ILE A 212 2.50 -12.87 -6.80
CA ILE A 212 3.23 -13.99 -6.22
C ILE A 212 4.26 -14.42 -7.25
N GLY A 213 5.53 -14.37 -6.90
CA GLY A 213 6.62 -14.87 -7.72
C GLY A 213 7.23 -16.13 -7.09
N THR A 214 7.43 -17.20 -7.85
CA THR A 214 8.09 -18.43 -7.39
C THR A 214 9.51 -18.51 -7.94
N LYS A 215 10.50 -18.73 -7.08
CA LYS A 215 11.93 -18.90 -7.40
C LYS A 215 12.23 -20.24 -8.05
#